data_a29bf4fa86247d70fc284c33a38cd005
#
_entry.id   a29bf4fa86247d70fc284c33a38cd005
#
_cell.length_a   1.000
_cell.length_b   1.000
_cell.length_c   1.000
_cell.angle_alpha   90.00
_cell.angle_beta   90.00
_cell.angle_gamma   90.00
#
_symmetry.space_group_name_H-M   'P 1'
#
loop_
_entity.id
_entity.type
_entity.pdbx_description
1 polymer ?
#
loop_
_entity_poly.entity_id
_entity_poly.type
_entity_poly.pdbx_seq_one_letter_code
_entity_poly.pdbx_strand_id
1 'polypeptide(L)'
;WFHINDGNSCYNDGFWYEGWEGHYELVKLNLYNPAVKEYLKEVITGWVKEFDIDGLRLDVAYCLDLNFLKELHGHCKWLKNDFWLMGETLHGDYNRWMNPEMLDSVTNYECYKGLFSSFNDLNMFEIAHSLNRQFGKEQWCLYTGKLLYSFVDNHDVSRIATMLNNKRQLPVIYPLLFTMPGIPGVYYGSEYGIEGDKHNGDDALRVEYN
;
A
#
# COMPACT_ATOMS: atom_id res chain seq x y z
N TRP A 1 -19.32 17.05 -0.34
CA TRP A 1 -18.16 16.21 -0.71
C TRP A 1 -17.31 15.81 0.47
N PHE A 2 -17.38 16.55 1.59
CA PHE A 2 -16.60 16.32 2.81
C PHE A 2 -17.53 16.07 4.00
N HIS A 3 -17.02 15.47 5.07
CA HIS A 3 -17.70 15.39 6.34
C HIS A 3 -17.51 16.71 7.10
N ILE A 4 -18.57 17.50 7.22
CA ILE A 4 -18.54 18.84 7.84
C ILE A 4 -19.69 18.93 8.85
N ASN A 5 -19.46 19.60 9.97
CA ASN A 5 -20.50 19.95 10.96
C ASN A 5 -20.22 21.32 11.60
N ASP A 6 -21.16 21.79 12.46
CA ASP A 6 -21.10 23.08 13.13
C ASP A 6 -20.07 23.16 14.29
N GLY A 7 -19.20 22.15 14.43
CA GLY A 7 -18.09 22.18 15.39
C GLY A 7 -17.00 23.17 15.01
N ASN A 8 -15.80 22.97 15.55
CA ASN A 8 -14.64 23.78 15.20
C ASN A 8 -13.43 22.88 14.95
N SER A 9 -12.65 23.21 13.94
CA SER A 9 -11.37 22.53 13.67
C SER A 9 -10.27 23.06 14.60
N CYS A 10 -9.09 22.43 14.55
CA CYS A 10 -7.90 22.95 15.27
C CYS A 10 -7.44 24.31 14.75
N TYR A 11 -7.87 24.74 13.58
CA TYR A 11 -7.57 26.03 12.98
C TYR A 11 -8.54 27.15 13.38
N ASN A 12 -9.56 26.81 14.18
CA ASN A 12 -10.57 27.76 14.68
C ASN A 12 -11.31 28.51 13.55
N ASP A 13 -11.68 27.82 12.50
CA ASP A 13 -12.28 28.35 11.28
C ASP A 13 -13.81 28.33 11.29
N GLY A 14 -14.43 27.97 12.43
CA GLY A 14 -15.87 28.05 12.64
C GLY A 14 -16.67 26.85 12.18
N PHE A 15 -16.02 25.78 11.71
CA PHE A 15 -16.63 24.50 11.39
C PHE A 15 -15.66 23.35 11.65
N TRP A 16 -16.20 22.15 11.86
CA TRP A 16 -15.41 20.93 11.95
C TRP A 16 -15.48 20.16 10.64
N TYR A 17 -14.36 19.55 10.26
CA TYR A 17 -14.29 18.60 9.14
C TYR A 17 -13.39 17.42 9.49
N GLU A 18 -13.63 16.29 8.83
CA GLU A 18 -12.84 15.07 9.04
C GLU A 18 -11.54 15.13 8.24
N GLY A 19 -10.40 15.01 8.93
CA GLY A 19 -9.08 14.77 8.35
C GLY A 19 -8.69 13.29 8.52
N TRP A 20 -7.74 12.84 7.72
CA TRP A 20 -7.19 11.50 7.86
C TRP A 20 -6.47 11.36 9.20
N GLU A 21 -6.94 10.42 10.04
CA GLU A 21 -6.38 10.13 11.38
C GLU A 21 -6.11 11.38 12.25
N GLY A 22 -6.90 12.43 12.07
CA GLY A 22 -6.76 13.71 12.80
C GLY A 22 -5.83 14.73 12.14
N HIS A 23 -5.27 14.41 10.99
CA HIS A 23 -4.50 15.35 10.16
C HIS A 23 -5.43 16.23 9.33
N TYR A 24 -5.71 17.43 9.80
CA TYR A 24 -6.66 18.34 9.17
C TYR A 24 -6.20 18.88 7.80
N GLU A 25 -4.90 18.89 7.54
CA GLU A 25 -4.31 19.20 6.23
C GLU A 25 -4.64 18.14 5.16
N LEU A 26 -5.04 16.94 5.57
CA LEU A 26 -5.43 15.83 4.69
C LEU A 26 -6.94 15.58 4.82
N VAL A 27 -7.72 16.43 4.17
CA VAL A 27 -9.19 16.43 4.27
C VAL A 27 -9.78 15.19 3.62
N LYS A 28 -10.60 14.45 4.38
CA LYS A 28 -11.19 13.19 3.95
C LYS A 28 -12.44 13.40 3.10
N LEU A 29 -12.52 12.73 1.96
CA LEU A 29 -13.71 12.71 1.10
C LEU A 29 -14.83 11.88 1.76
N ASN A 30 -16.06 12.37 1.63
CA ASN A 30 -17.26 11.65 2.08
C ASN A 30 -17.68 10.60 1.03
N LEU A 31 -17.21 9.37 1.20
CA LEU A 31 -17.54 8.24 0.32
C LEU A 31 -18.98 7.70 0.51
N TYR A 32 -19.77 8.25 1.45
CA TYR A 32 -21.21 8.00 1.51
C TYR A 32 -22.01 8.92 0.56
N ASN A 33 -21.37 9.98 0.04
CA ASN A 33 -21.99 10.88 -0.91
C ASN A 33 -21.95 10.28 -2.33
N PRO A 34 -23.09 9.96 -2.97
CA PRO A 34 -23.11 9.38 -4.30
C PRO A 34 -22.39 10.23 -5.36
N ALA A 35 -22.47 11.56 -5.27
CA ALA A 35 -21.81 12.45 -6.25
C ALA A 35 -20.28 12.35 -6.17
N VAL A 36 -19.71 12.12 -4.97
CA VAL A 36 -18.26 11.87 -4.81
C VAL A 36 -17.87 10.55 -5.47
N LYS A 37 -18.64 9.49 -5.22
CA LYS A 37 -18.37 8.17 -5.79
C LYS A 37 -18.47 8.19 -7.34
N GLU A 38 -19.50 8.80 -7.89
CA GLU A 38 -19.64 8.93 -9.35
C GLU A 38 -18.49 9.72 -9.96
N TYR A 39 -18.12 10.87 -9.37
CA TYR A 39 -17.00 11.66 -9.84
C TYR A 39 -15.68 10.85 -9.85
N LEU A 40 -15.38 10.10 -8.81
CA LEU A 40 -14.17 9.25 -8.77
C LEU A 40 -14.20 8.17 -9.85
N LYS A 41 -15.33 7.52 -10.08
CA LYS A 41 -15.50 6.54 -11.15
C LYS A 41 -15.36 7.15 -12.54
N GLU A 42 -15.90 8.35 -12.76
CA GLU A 42 -15.75 9.10 -14.02
C GLU A 42 -14.29 9.47 -14.29
N VAL A 43 -13.55 9.93 -13.26
CA VAL A 43 -12.12 10.22 -13.36
C VAL A 43 -11.34 8.98 -13.79
N ILE A 44 -11.58 7.84 -13.15
CA ILE A 44 -10.92 6.56 -13.48
C ILE A 44 -11.26 6.16 -14.93
N THR A 45 -12.52 6.29 -15.33
CA THR A 45 -12.94 6.03 -16.70
C THR A 45 -12.19 6.94 -17.69
N GLY A 46 -12.01 8.21 -17.35
CA GLY A 46 -11.20 9.16 -18.12
C GLY A 46 -9.76 8.69 -18.27
N TRP A 47 -9.12 8.31 -17.17
CA TRP A 47 -7.73 7.82 -17.19
C TRP A 47 -7.56 6.53 -18.01
N VAL A 48 -8.51 5.59 -17.92
CA VAL A 48 -8.48 4.38 -18.77
C VAL A 48 -8.58 4.75 -20.26
N LYS A 49 -9.45 5.71 -20.61
CA LYS A 49 -9.62 6.14 -22.00
C LYS A 49 -8.43 6.93 -22.55
N GLU A 50 -7.84 7.79 -21.73
CA GLU A 50 -6.77 8.72 -22.15
C GLU A 50 -5.40 8.08 -22.08
N PHE A 51 -5.11 7.33 -21.01
CA PHE A 51 -3.77 6.80 -20.71
C PHE A 51 -3.67 5.29 -20.81
N ASP A 52 -4.80 4.60 -21.04
CA ASP A 52 -4.87 3.13 -21.13
C ASP A 52 -4.31 2.41 -19.88
N ILE A 53 -4.53 2.97 -18.69
CA ILE A 53 -4.05 2.37 -17.45
C ILE A 53 -4.68 1.00 -17.19
N ASP A 54 -3.92 0.09 -16.57
CA ASP A 54 -4.31 -1.29 -16.29
C ASP A 54 -4.60 -1.56 -14.81
N GLY A 55 -4.47 -0.55 -13.96
CA GLY A 55 -4.72 -0.71 -12.54
C GLY A 55 -4.57 0.58 -11.75
N LEU A 56 -4.89 0.49 -10.46
CA LEU A 56 -4.76 1.56 -9.48
C LEU A 56 -4.11 1.06 -8.19
N ARG A 57 -3.26 1.89 -7.61
CA ARG A 57 -2.88 1.79 -6.21
C ARG A 57 -3.72 2.79 -5.41
N LEU A 58 -4.46 2.29 -4.42
CA LEU A 58 -5.27 3.09 -3.52
C LEU A 58 -4.48 3.41 -2.26
N ASP A 59 -4.24 4.69 -2.04
CA ASP A 59 -3.61 5.20 -0.83
C ASP A 59 -4.50 4.95 0.38
N VAL A 60 -3.90 4.63 1.53
CA VAL A 60 -4.58 4.37 2.81
C VAL A 60 -5.87 3.55 2.67
N ALA A 61 -5.83 2.48 1.87
CA ALA A 61 -7.00 1.69 1.52
C ALA A 61 -7.71 1.09 2.75
N TYR A 62 -7.01 0.91 3.86
CA TYR A 62 -7.58 0.44 5.13
C TYR A 62 -8.57 1.45 5.76
N CYS A 63 -8.52 2.73 5.38
CA CYS A 63 -9.43 3.78 5.82
C CYS A 63 -10.63 3.98 4.87
N LEU A 64 -10.67 3.32 3.71
CA LEU A 64 -11.74 3.50 2.74
C LEU A 64 -13.01 2.72 3.15
N ASP A 65 -14.16 3.25 2.75
CA ASP A 65 -15.43 2.57 2.93
C ASP A 65 -15.48 1.26 2.12
N LEU A 66 -15.84 0.15 2.77
CA LEU A 66 -15.83 -1.17 2.12
C LEU A 66 -16.88 -1.29 1.01
N ASN A 67 -18.01 -0.60 1.11
CA ASN A 67 -19.02 -0.60 0.04
C ASN A 67 -18.51 0.18 -1.18
N PHE A 68 -17.81 1.30 -0.93
CA PHE A 68 -17.14 2.01 -2.02
C PHE A 68 -16.09 1.13 -2.72
N LEU A 69 -15.28 0.36 -1.98
CA LEU A 69 -14.32 -0.57 -2.58
C LEU A 69 -14.99 -1.62 -3.47
N LYS A 70 -16.16 -2.15 -3.07
CA LYS A 70 -16.95 -3.08 -3.90
C LYS A 70 -17.48 -2.42 -5.17
N GLU A 71 -18.04 -1.21 -5.04
CA GLU A 71 -18.52 -0.45 -6.18
C GLU A 71 -17.39 -0.12 -7.15
N LEU A 72 -16.23 0.29 -6.62
CA LEU A 72 -15.03 0.58 -7.39
C LEU A 72 -14.51 -0.66 -8.13
N HIS A 73 -14.44 -1.80 -7.45
CA HIS A 73 -14.06 -3.08 -8.06
C HIS A 73 -14.97 -3.40 -9.25
N GLY A 74 -16.27 -3.39 -9.05
CA GLY A 74 -17.24 -3.67 -10.13
C GLY A 74 -17.07 -2.72 -11.30
N HIS A 75 -16.88 -1.43 -11.05
CA HIS A 75 -16.65 -0.43 -12.08
C HIS A 75 -15.36 -0.65 -12.87
N CYS A 76 -14.25 -0.90 -12.18
CA CYS A 76 -12.96 -1.14 -12.80
C CYS A 76 -12.92 -2.43 -13.63
N LYS A 77 -13.51 -3.53 -13.12
CA LYS A 77 -13.62 -4.79 -13.88
C LYS A 77 -14.56 -4.68 -15.08
N TRP A 78 -15.55 -3.77 -15.05
CA TRP A 78 -16.37 -3.44 -16.22
C TRP A 78 -15.57 -2.68 -17.29
N LEU A 79 -14.67 -1.78 -16.89
CA LEU A 79 -13.81 -1.03 -17.83
C LEU A 79 -12.79 -1.96 -18.51
N LYS A 80 -12.08 -2.77 -17.73
CA LYS A 80 -11.14 -3.80 -18.18
C LYS A 80 -11.27 -5.03 -17.25
N ASN A 81 -11.53 -6.19 -17.79
CA ASN A 81 -11.77 -7.41 -17.00
C ASN A 81 -10.56 -7.79 -16.11
N ASP A 82 -9.37 -7.50 -16.55
CA ASP A 82 -8.08 -7.74 -15.87
C ASP A 82 -7.53 -6.51 -15.13
N PHE A 83 -8.33 -5.43 -15.01
CA PHE A 83 -7.92 -4.22 -14.28
C PHE A 83 -7.51 -4.56 -12.85
N TRP A 84 -6.29 -4.20 -12.47
CA TRP A 84 -5.71 -4.58 -11.20
C TRP A 84 -5.89 -3.50 -10.13
N LEU A 85 -6.42 -3.90 -8.97
CA LEU A 85 -6.62 -3.02 -7.81
C LEU A 85 -5.71 -3.44 -6.66
N MET A 86 -4.78 -2.57 -6.30
CA MET A 86 -3.93 -2.72 -5.13
C MET A 86 -4.26 -1.66 -4.08
N GLY A 87 -4.37 -2.08 -2.82
CA GLY A 87 -4.55 -1.18 -1.70
C GLY A 87 -3.34 -1.09 -0.81
N GLU A 88 -3.04 0.10 -0.32
CA GLU A 88 -2.12 0.24 0.79
C GLU A 88 -2.82 -0.14 2.09
N THR A 89 -2.27 -1.15 2.78
CA THR A 89 -2.67 -1.56 4.11
C THR A 89 -1.44 -1.80 4.97
N LEU A 90 -1.41 -1.21 6.15
CA LEU A 90 -0.22 -1.28 7.02
C LEU A 90 -0.25 -2.51 7.92
N HIS A 91 -1.42 -2.88 8.45
CA HIS A 91 -1.60 -3.94 9.44
C HIS A 91 -3.03 -4.50 9.44
N GLY A 92 -3.26 -5.55 10.23
CA GLY A 92 -4.56 -6.19 10.36
C GLY A 92 -4.69 -7.45 9.49
N ASP A 93 -5.90 -7.96 9.38
CA ASP A 93 -6.20 -9.07 8.48
C ASP A 93 -6.46 -8.55 7.07
N TYR A 94 -5.53 -8.78 6.18
CA TYR A 94 -5.60 -8.33 4.79
C TYR A 94 -6.79 -8.90 4.00
N ASN A 95 -7.36 -10.04 4.43
CA ASN A 95 -8.56 -10.62 3.83
C ASN A 95 -9.76 -9.68 3.88
N ARG A 96 -9.77 -8.73 4.81
CA ARG A 96 -10.81 -7.72 4.92
C ARG A 96 -10.95 -6.90 3.64
N TRP A 97 -9.84 -6.60 3.00
CA TRP A 97 -9.78 -5.76 1.78
C TRP A 97 -9.45 -6.57 0.54
N MET A 98 -8.56 -7.58 0.67
CA MET A 98 -8.10 -8.42 -0.43
C MET A 98 -8.99 -9.66 -0.56
N ASN A 99 -10.04 -9.52 -1.34
CA ASN A 99 -11.02 -10.57 -1.61
C ASN A 99 -11.66 -10.37 -3.00
N PRO A 100 -12.40 -11.35 -3.54
CA PRO A 100 -12.94 -11.30 -4.91
C PRO A 100 -13.91 -10.14 -5.20
N GLU A 101 -14.40 -9.44 -4.19
CA GLU A 101 -15.34 -8.33 -4.34
C GLU A 101 -14.67 -6.95 -4.26
N MET A 102 -13.40 -6.86 -3.85
CA MET A 102 -12.73 -5.58 -3.54
C MET A 102 -11.36 -5.48 -4.22
N LEU A 103 -10.27 -5.73 -3.50
CA LEU A 103 -8.90 -5.54 -4.00
C LEU A 103 -8.29 -6.87 -4.43
N ASP A 104 -7.53 -6.83 -5.51
CA ASP A 104 -6.77 -7.98 -6.01
C ASP A 104 -5.52 -8.22 -5.15
N SER A 105 -4.95 -7.16 -4.57
CA SER A 105 -3.73 -7.20 -3.77
C SER A 105 -3.70 -6.09 -2.72
N VAL A 106 -2.86 -6.27 -1.71
CA VAL A 106 -2.50 -5.23 -0.74
C VAL A 106 -1.00 -5.26 -0.43
N THR A 107 -0.48 -4.17 0.13
CA THR A 107 0.92 -4.05 0.53
C THR A 107 1.26 -4.98 1.69
N ASN A 108 2.39 -5.67 1.60
CA ASN A 108 2.84 -6.66 2.58
C ASN A 108 3.86 -6.07 3.57
N TYR A 109 3.41 -5.18 4.43
CA TYR A 109 4.27 -4.57 5.46
C TYR A 109 4.79 -5.56 6.50
N GLU A 110 4.10 -6.69 6.73
CA GLU A 110 4.60 -7.74 7.61
C GLU A 110 5.89 -8.37 7.07
N CYS A 111 5.91 -8.75 5.77
CA CYS A 111 7.12 -9.27 5.15
C CYS A 111 8.20 -8.18 4.98
N TYR A 112 7.83 -6.92 4.70
CA TYR A 112 8.79 -5.82 4.69
C TYR A 112 9.59 -5.78 6.00
N LYS A 113 8.90 -5.76 7.15
CA LYS A 113 9.57 -5.79 8.45
C LYS A 113 10.42 -7.04 8.64
N GLY A 114 9.86 -8.20 8.35
CA GLY A 114 10.56 -9.49 8.47
C GLY A 114 11.82 -9.57 7.61
N LEU A 115 11.80 -8.98 6.41
CA LEU A 115 12.95 -8.95 5.51
C LEU A 115 14.12 -8.19 6.14
N PHE A 116 13.98 -6.89 6.39
CA PHE A 116 15.14 -6.12 6.86
C PHE A 116 15.61 -6.53 8.26
N SER A 117 14.70 -6.90 9.19
CA SER A 117 15.08 -7.33 10.53
C SER A 117 15.83 -8.65 10.49
N SER A 118 15.38 -9.62 9.70
CA SER A 118 16.08 -10.92 9.56
C SER A 118 17.53 -10.78 9.08
N PHE A 119 17.77 -9.86 8.14
CA PHE A 119 19.12 -9.58 7.67
C PHE A 119 19.96 -8.83 8.69
N ASN A 120 19.39 -7.84 9.38
CA ASN A 120 20.12 -7.07 10.40
C ASN A 120 20.50 -7.89 11.63
N ASP A 121 19.60 -8.78 12.05
CA ASP A 121 19.79 -9.63 13.24
C ASP A 121 20.50 -10.96 12.89
N LEU A 122 20.79 -11.21 11.61
CA LEU A 122 21.32 -12.49 11.09
C LEU A 122 20.47 -13.68 11.53
N ASN A 123 19.15 -13.47 11.59
CA ASN A 123 18.17 -14.44 12.06
C ASN A 123 17.01 -14.53 11.10
N MET A 124 16.97 -15.59 10.27
CA MET A 124 15.94 -15.79 9.25
C MET A 124 14.61 -16.36 9.80
N PHE A 125 14.48 -16.60 11.11
CA PHE A 125 13.24 -17.15 11.68
C PHE A 125 12.06 -16.19 11.55
N GLU A 126 12.29 -14.88 11.61
CA GLU A 126 11.21 -13.90 11.52
C GLU A 126 10.56 -13.93 10.13
N ILE A 127 11.35 -13.78 9.07
CA ILE A 127 10.81 -13.83 7.71
C ILE A 127 10.24 -15.22 7.36
N ALA A 128 10.91 -16.30 7.81
CA ALA A 128 10.40 -17.66 7.61
C ALA A 128 9.05 -17.86 8.29
N HIS A 129 8.88 -17.35 9.51
CA HIS A 129 7.61 -17.40 10.24
C HIS A 129 6.51 -16.61 9.49
N SER A 130 6.79 -15.37 9.06
CA SER A 130 5.84 -14.55 8.32
C SER A 130 5.42 -15.22 7.01
N LEU A 131 6.37 -15.76 6.25
CA LEU A 131 6.07 -16.46 5.00
C LEU A 131 5.23 -17.72 5.23
N ASN A 132 5.56 -18.53 6.25
CA ASN A 132 4.78 -19.72 6.56
C ASN A 132 3.37 -19.36 7.03
N ARG A 133 3.24 -18.36 7.91
CA ARG A 133 1.94 -17.86 8.40
C ARG A 133 1.07 -17.33 7.27
N GLN A 134 1.66 -16.63 6.31
CA GLN A 134 0.92 -16.03 5.21
C GLN A 134 0.59 -17.05 4.11
N PHE A 135 1.56 -17.84 3.67
CA PHE A 135 1.49 -18.61 2.43
C PHE A 135 1.69 -20.12 2.59
N GLY A 136 1.79 -20.61 3.82
CA GLY A 136 1.93 -22.04 4.09
C GLY A 136 0.73 -22.86 3.58
N LYS A 137 0.81 -24.19 3.74
CA LYS A 137 -0.21 -25.13 3.26
C LYS A 137 -1.27 -25.48 4.31
N GLU A 138 -1.05 -25.08 5.55
CA GLU A 138 -1.93 -25.40 6.67
C GLU A 138 -3.21 -24.54 6.63
N GLN A 139 -4.29 -25.04 7.21
CA GLN A 139 -5.59 -24.32 7.24
C GLN A 139 -5.56 -22.99 7.99
N TRP A 140 -4.60 -22.81 8.89
CA TRP A 140 -4.42 -21.56 9.63
C TRP A 140 -3.62 -20.50 8.88
N CYS A 141 -3.06 -20.82 7.70
CA CYS A 141 -2.34 -19.85 6.88
C CYS A 141 -3.30 -18.86 6.24
N LEU A 142 -2.95 -17.58 6.30
CA LEU A 142 -3.92 -16.50 6.09
C LEU A 142 -4.19 -16.19 4.61
N TYR A 143 -3.17 -16.29 3.77
CA TYR A 143 -3.21 -15.73 2.41
C TYR A 143 -2.74 -16.72 1.35
N THR A 144 -2.88 -18.02 1.60
CA THR A 144 -2.53 -19.07 0.64
C THR A 144 -3.26 -18.85 -0.69
N GLY A 145 -2.52 -18.82 -1.79
CA GLY A 145 -3.06 -18.58 -3.13
C GLY A 145 -3.34 -17.11 -3.47
N LYS A 146 -3.08 -16.17 -2.56
CA LYS A 146 -3.22 -14.72 -2.80
C LYS A 146 -1.90 -14.08 -3.16
N LEU A 147 -1.96 -12.99 -3.92
CA LEU A 147 -0.79 -12.25 -4.40
C LEU A 147 -0.66 -10.93 -3.64
N LEU A 148 0.08 -10.94 -2.53
CA LEU A 148 0.44 -9.73 -1.82
C LEU A 148 1.55 -8.98 -2.54
N TYR A 149 1.51 -7.64 -2.53
CA TYR A 149 2.57 -6.79 -3.04
C TYR A 149 3.68 -6.67 -1.99
N SER A 150 4.79 -7.36 -2.21
CA SER A 150 5.93 -7.41 -1.30
C SER A 150 7.07 -6.51 -1.77
N PHE A 151 7.75 -5.86 -0.84
CA PHE A 151 8.81 -4.88 -1.13
C PHE A 151 9.85 -4.87 -0.01
N VAL A 152 11.02 -4.33 -0.28
CA VAL A 152 12.08 -4.10 0.71
C VAL A 152 12.16 -2.63 1.16
N ASP A 153 11.64 -1.73 0.35
CA ASP A 153 11.41 -0.32 0.66
C ASP A 153 10.37 0.28 -0.31
N ASN A 154 9.93 1.50 -0.03
CA ASN A 154 9.04 2.28 -0.86
C ASN A 154 9.22 3.79 -0.58
N HIS A 155 8.31 4.63 -1.09
CA HIS A 155 8.35 6.08 -0.94
C HIS A 155 7.98 6.59 0.47
N ASP A 156 7.54 5.72 1.39
CA ASP A 156 7.06 6.07 2.73
C ASP A 156 7.94 5.52 3.86
N VAL A 157 8.90 4.66 3.53
CA VAL A 157 9.83 4.08 4.51
C VAL A 157 11.28 4.35 4.11
N SER A 158 12.19 4.28 5.08
CA SER A 158 13.62 4.43 4.80
C SER A 158 14.10 3.42 3.76
N ARG A 159 14.97 3.86 2.85
CA ARG A 159 15.54 3.02 1.79
C ARG A 159 16.25 1.80 2.39
N ILE A 160 16.13 0.67 1.73
CA ILE A 160 16.73 -0.58 2.22
C ILE A 160 18.25 -0.47 2.41
N ALA A 161 18.95 0.25 1.54
CA ALA A 161 20.38 0.50 1.69
C ALA A 161 20.73 1.28 2.95
N THR A 162 19.82 2.14 3.45
CA THR A 162 19.97 2.82 4.74
C THR A 162 19.64 1.91 5.91
N MET A 163 18.63 1.04 5.76
CA MET A 163 18.14 0.17 6.83
C MET A 163 19.08 -1.00 7.16
N LEU A 164 19.84 -1.49 6.18
CA LEU A 164 20.75 -2.61 6.38
C LEU A 164 22.01 -2.21 7.15
N ASN A 165 22.26 -2.89 8.28
CA ASN A 165 23.49 -2.75 9.07
C ASN A 165 24.73 -3.17 8.25
N ASN A 166 24.58 -4.11 7.35
CA ASN A 166 25.63 -4.56 6.43
C ASN A 166 25.16 -4.43 4.99
N LYS A 167 25.63 -3.39 4.29
CA LYS A 167 25.24 -3.09 2.90
C LYS A 167 25.60 -4.21 1.90
N ARG A 168 26.55 -5.11 2.23
CA ARG A 168 26.85 -6.29 1.41
C ARG A 168 25.69 -7.27 1.31
N GLN A 169 24.67 -7.12 2.17
CA GLN A 169 23.45 -7.93 2.13
C GLN A 169 22.44 -7.43 1.08
N LEU A 170 22.60 -6.22 0.55
CA LEU A 170 21.68 -5.66 -0.44
C LEU A 170 21.48 -6.58 -1.66
N PRO A 171 22.51 -7.10 -2.32
CA PRO A 171 22.31 -8.03 -3.43
C PRO A 171 21.77 -9.41 -3.02
N VAL A 172 21.63 -9.70 -1.73
CA VAL A 172 21.10 -10.97 -1.20
C VAL A 172 19.62 -10.86 -0.83
N ILE A 173 19.17 -9.68 -0.37
CA ILE A 173 17.77 -9.48 0.03
C ILE A 173 16.82 -9.50 -1.18
N TYR A 174 17.25 -9.01 -2.36
CA TYR A 174 16.44 -9.02 -3.57
C TYR A 174 16.13 -10.42 -4.10
N PRO A 175 17.09 -11.36 -4.24
CA PRO A 175 16.75 -12.75 -4.56
C PRO A 175 15.70 -13.36 -3.64
N LEU A 176 15.76 -13.07 -2.33
CA LEU A 176 14.73 -13.51 -1.41
C LEU A 176 13.36 -12.87 -1.76
N LEU A 177 13.31 -11.55 -1.94
CA LEU A 177 12.09 -10.84 -2.35
C LEU A 177 11.48 -11.43 -3.63
N PHE A 178 12.29 -11.67 -4.66
CA PHE A 178 11.84 -12.18 -5.95
C PHE A 178 11.43 -13.65 -5.95
N THR A 179 11.83 -14.40 -4.92
CA THR A 179 11.47 -15.83 -4.77
C THR A 179 10.37 -16.09 -3.74
N MET A 180 9.93 -15.04 -3.03
CA MET A 180 8.77 -15.10 -2.13
C MET A 180 7.45 -15.23 -2.94
N PRO A 181 6.41 -15.86 -2.36
CA PRO A 181 5.07 -15.78 -2.92
C PRO A 181 4.57 -14.32 -2.99
N GLY A 182 3.84 -13.98 -4.04
CA GLY A 182 3.26 -12.64 -4.23
C GLY A 182 3.88 -11.90 -5.41
N ILE A 183 3.76 -10.58 -5.39
CA ILE A 183 4.24 -9.66 -6.43
C ILE A 183 5.40 -8.87 -5.86
N PRO A 184 6.64 -9.07 -6.37
CA PRO A 184 7.79 -8.31 -5.90
C PRO A 184 7.77 -6.88 -6.45
N GLY A 185 7.91 -5.89 -5.56
CA GLY A 185 8.06 -4.49 -5.91
C GLY A 185 9.47 -3.98 -5.68
N VAL A 186 10.01 -3.28 -6.65
CA VAL A 186 11.29 -2.56 -6.53
C VAL A 186 11.02 -1.07 -6.63
N TYR A 187 11.37 -0.34 -5.58
CA TYR A 187 11.27 1.11 -5.60
C TYR A 187 12.47 1.68 -6.38
N TYR A 188 12.22 2.66 -7.26
CA TYR A 188 13.24 3.19 -8.16
C TYR A 188 14.51 3.62 -7.40
N GLY A 189 15.65 3.26 -7.94
CA GLY A 189 16.97 3.57 -7.39
C GLY A 189 17.43 2.64 -6.26
N SER A 190 16.52 1.86 -5.64
CA SER A 190 16.90 0.91 -4.58
C SER A 190 17.73 -0.24 -5.14
N GLU A 191 17.53 -0.62 -6.39
CA GLU A 191 18.34 -1.60 -7.13
C GLU A 191 19.81 -1.15 -7.30
N TYR A 192 20.08 0.14 -7.23
CA TYR A 192 21.44 0.73 -7.25
C TYR A 192 21.97 1.07 -5.86
N GLY A 193 21.17 0.81 -4.81
CA GLY A 193 21.57 1.08 -3.43
C GLY A 193 21.47 2.55 -3.04
N ILE A 194 20.53 3.31 -3.63
CA ILE A 194 20.24 4.68 -3.19
C ILE A 194 19.82 4.65 -1.72
N GLU A 195 20.45 5.52 -0.93
CA GLU A 195 20.17 5.71 0.49
C GLU A 195 19.13 6.81 0.71
N GLY A 196 18.38 6.72 1.80
CA GLY A 196 17.44 7.73 2.25
C GLY A 196 16.82 7.34 3.58
N ASP A 197 16.82 8.25 4.53
CA ASP A 197 16.25 8.04 5.85
C ASP A 197 14.95 8.82 5.98
N LYS A 198 13.86 8.15 6.34
CA LYS A 198 12.53 8.74 6.58
C LYS A 198 12.55 9.88 7.62
N HIS A 199 13.45 9.81 8.61
CA HIS A 199 13.59 10.86 9.63
C HIS A 199 14.04 12.22 9.03
N ASN A 200 14.63 12.22 7.83
CA ASN A 200 15.02 13.41 7.10
C ASN A 200 13.92 13.97 6.19
N GLY A 201 12.69 13.44 6.29
CA GLY A 201 11.54 13.84 5.49
C GLY A 201 11.38 13.04 4.20
N ASP A 202 10.29 13.28 3.49
CA ASP A 202 9.92 12.51 2.30
C ASP A 202 10.86 12.76 1.12
N ASP A 203 11.40 13.96 0.98
CA ASP A 203 12.34 14.31 -0.09
C ASP A 203 13.61 13.45 -0.05
N ALA A 204 14.03 13.03 1.16
CA ALA A 204 15.16 12.11 1.32
C ALA A 204 14.90 10.70 0.74
N LEU A 205 13.63 10.33 0.60
CA LEU A 205 13.21 9.04 0.02
C LEU A 205 12.92 9.15 -1.49
N ARG A 206 12.53 10.34 -1.96
CA ARG A 206 12.00 10.61 -3.31
C ARG A 206 13.01 11.43 -4.12
N VAL A 207 14.28 11.01 -4.05
CA VAL A 207 15.39 11.71 -4.71
C VAL A 207 15.23 11.76 -6.22
N GLU A 208 15.68 12.85 -6.84
CA GLU A 208 15.81 12.92 -8.30
C GLU A 208 16.86 11.92 -8.77
N TYR A 209 16.53 11.18 -9.83
CA TYR A 209 17.42 10.22 -10.45
C TYR A 209 18.00 10.86 -11.72
N ASN A 210 19.28 11.22 -11.66
CA ASN A 210 20.03 11.80 -12.79
C ASN A 210 20.91 10.76 -13.46
#